data_278ea9d8d1130dd351e5c106d9876bc1
#
_entry.id   278ea9d8d1130dd351e5c106d9876bc1
#
_cell.length_a   1.000
_cell.length_b   1.000
_cell.length_c   1.000
_cell.angle_alpha   90.00
_cell.angle_beta   90.00
_cell.angle_gamma   90.00
#
_symmetry.space_group_name_H-M   'P 1'
#
loop_
_entity.id
_entity.type
_entity.pdbx_description
1 polymer ?
#
loop_
_entity_poly.entity_id
_entity_poly.type
_entity_poly.pdbx_seq_one_letter_code
_entity_poly.pdbx_strand_id
1 'polypeptide(L)'
;MFEVKMGQIHSPMIKTSDFGGLPLEDLAEVCADKIVGVSDSAPPAIREQAKYFRQQIEKTIFEYLKRAAQSERATCIQVCVQGGEEKAAHLLRKAK
;
A
#
# COMPACT_ATOMS: atom_id res chain seq x y z
N MET A 1 12.80 7.20 16.81
CA MET A 1 12.36 6.62 16.16
C MET A 1 11.78 6.85 14.87
N PHE A 2 11.41 5.89 14.23
CA PHE A 2 11.07 6.00 12.99
C PHE A 2 9.76 6.57 12.77
N GLU A 3 8.88 6.70 13.68
CA GLU A 3 7.62 7.30 13.53
C GLU A 3 7.69 8.73 13.16
N VAL A 4 8.66 9.41 13.64
CA VAL A 4 8.83 10.80 13.30
C VAL A 4 9.08 10.97 11.84
N LYS A 5 9.89 10.08 11.29
CA LYS A 5 10.14 10.14 9.88
C LYS A 5 8.95 9.77 9.08
N MET A 6 8.16 8.86 9.58
CA MET A 6 6.95 8.54 8.91
C MET A 6 6.06 9.73 8.79
N GLY A 7 5.98 10.51 9.82
CA GLY A 7 5.17 11.70 9.76
C GLY A 7 5.61 12.65 8.68
N GLN A 8 6.90 12.69 8.44
CA GLN A 8 7.37 13.59 7.43
C GLN A 8 7.12 13.10 6.03
N ILE A 9 6.90 11.84 5.89
CA ILE A 9 6.61 11.29 4.62
C ILE A 9 5.25 11.67 4.15
N HIS A 10 4.39 12.04 5.06
CA HIS A 10 3.07 12.37 4.69
C HIS A 10 3.06 13.58 3.88
N SER A 11 3.06 13.45 2.65
CA SER A 11 3.03 14.58 1.79
C SER A 11 1.61 14.95 1.51
N PRO A 12 1.42 16.15 1.04
CA PRO A 12 0.08 16.60 0.71
C PRO A 12 -0.57 15.81 -0.40
N MET A 13 0.20 15.03 -1.10
CA MET A 13 -0.35 14.26 -2.16
C MET A 13 -1.02 13.01 -1.73
N ILE A 14 -0.86 12.61 -0.49
CA ILE A 14 -1.45 11.40 -0.01
C ILE A 14 -2.93 11.60 0.17
N LYS A 15 -3.70 10.74 -0.44
CA LYS A 15 -5.14 10.81 -0.35
C LYS A 15 -5.66 9.67 0.48
N THR A 16 -6.77 9.91 1.14
CA THR A 16 -7.43 8.84 1.89
C THR A 16 -8.71 8.47 1.15
N SER A 17 -9.11 7.24 1.30
CA SER A 17 -10.36 6.79 0.73
C SER A 17 -11.49 7.15 1.67
N ASP A 18 -12.72 7.01 1.18
CA ASP A 18 -13.90 7.28 2.01
C ASP A 18 -14.00 6.32 3.18
N PHE A 19 -13.33 5.20 3.12
CA PHE A 19 -13.39 4.20 4.17
C PHE A 19 -12.13 4.21 5.03
N GLY A 20 -11.35 5.28 4.96
CA GLY A 20 -10.10 5.38 5.69
C GLY A 20 -8.99 4.67 4.93
N GLY A 21 -7.79 4.91 5.29
CA GLY A 21 -6.66 4.26 4.66
C GLY A 21 -6.35 4.80 3.28
N LEU A 22 -5.15 4.52 2.82
CA LEU A 22 -4.73 4.93 1.48
C LEU A 22 -5.08 3.86 0.48
N PRO A 23 -5.40 4.24 -0.75
CA PRO A 23 -5.54 3.25 -1.81
C PRO A 23 -4.26 2.45 -1.96
N LEU A 24 -4.40 1.19 -2.31
CA LEU A 24 -3.24 0.32 -2.44
C LEU A 24 -2.31 0.79 -3.55
N GLU A 25 -2.85 1.37 -4.59
CA GLU A 25 -2.03 1.91 -5.66
C GLU A 25 -1.11 3.00 -5.16
N ASP A 26 -1.63 3.87 -4.31
CA ASP A 26 -0.83 4.97 -3.77
C ASP A 26 0.25 4.44 -2.85
N LEU A 27 -0.09 3.44 -2.04
CA LEU A 27 0.89 2.84 -1.16
C LEU A 27 2.01 2.17 -1.96
N ALA A 28 1.65 1.48 -3.03
CA ALA A 28 2.64 0.82 -3.86
C ALA A 28 3.57 1.85 -4.50
N GLU A 29 3.03 2.96 -4.94
CA GLU A 29 3.82 3.99 -5.55
C GLU A 29 4.80 4.61 -4.56
N VAL A 30 4.33 4.94 -3.38
CA VAL A 30 5.20 5.51 -2.36
C VAL A 30 6.28 4.52 -1.97
N CYS A 31 5.92 3.26 -1.83
CA CYS A 31 6.87 2.25 -1.45
C CYS A 31 7.93 2.06 -2.53
N ALA A 32 7.51 2.04 -3.78
CA ALA A 32 8.45 1.90 -4.89
C ALA A 32 9.42 3.08 -4.94
N ASP A 33 8.92 4.27 -4.67
CA ASP A 33 9.78 5.44 -4.64
C ASP A 33 10.87 5.33 -3.58
N LYS A 34 10.53 4.72 -2.46
CA LYS A 34 11.50 4.54 -1.41
C LYS A 34 12.54 3.49 -1.73
N ILE A 35 12.15 2.50 -2.49
CA ILE A 35 13.07 1.42 -2.83
C ILE A 35 13.99 1.84 -3.97
N VAL A 36 13.44 2.54 -4.95
CA VAL A 36 14.20 2.92 -6.13
C VAL A 36 14.27 4.43 -6.22
N GLY A 37 15.33 4.99 -5.67
CA GLY A 37 15.58 6.41 -5.78
C GLY A 37 16.79 6.63 -6.65
N VAL A 38 16.66 7.51 -7.62
CA VAL A 38 17.77 7.82 -8.50
C VAL A 38 17.90 9.32 -8.61
N SER A 39 19.12 9.79 -8.48
CA SER A 39 19.39 11.20 -8.54
C SER A 39 19.12 11.75 -9.94
N ASP A 40 18.67 12.98 -10.00
CA ASP A 40 18.46 13.65 -11.27
C ASP A 40 19.76 13.80 -12.05
N SER A 41 20.90 13.75 -11.36
CA SER A 41 22.18 13.88 -12.02
C SER A 41 22.70 12.57 -12.58
N ALA A 42 21.96 11.49 -12.41
CA ALA A 42 22.40 10.21 -12.96
C ALA A 42 22.36 10.25 -14.48
N PRO A 43 23.22 9.47 -15.13
CA PRO A 43 23.21 9.42 -16.59
C PRO A 43 21.86 8.95 -17.11
N PRO A 44 21.47 9.41 -18.29
CA PRO A 44 20.14 9.06 -18.82
C PRO A 44 19.88 7.57 -18.92
N ALA A 45 20.89 6.79 -19.28
CA ALA A 45 20.69 5.35 -19.39
C ALA A 45 20.34 4.74 -18.06
N ILE A 46 20.98 5.22 -17.00
CA ILE A 46 20.70 4.70 -15.67
C ILE A 46 19.32 5.13 -15.20
N ARG A 47 18.94 6.36 -15.52
CA ARG A 47 17.60 6.81 -15.14
C ARG A 47 16.52 6.02 -15.85
N GLU A 48 16.74 5.66 -17.10
CA GLU A 48 15.77 4.86 -17.83
C GLU A 48 15.63 3.47 -17.23
N GLN A 49 16.75 2.86 -16.88
CA GLN A 49 16.70 1.55 -16.27
C GLN A 49 16.02 1.58 -14.91
N ALA A 50 16.33 2.60 -14.13
CA ALA A 50 15.71 2.72 -12.82
C ALA A 50 14.21 2.90 -12.94
N LYS A 51 13.77 3.66 -13.94
CA LYS A 51 12.36 3.86 -14.17
C LYS A 51 11.66 2.55 -14.51
N TYR A 52 12.31 1.73 -15.33
CA TYR A 52 11.73 0.44 -15.68
C TYR A 52 11.66 -0.47 -14.45
N PHE A 53 12.73 -0.54 -13.69
CA PHE A 53 12.74 -1.35 -12.48
C PHE A 53 11.69 -0.87 -11.48
N ARG A 54 11.55 0.45 -11.37
CA ARG A 54 10.59 0.99 -10.45
C ARG A 54 9.19 0.52 -10.79
N GLN A 55 8.86 0.50 -12.08
CA GLN A 55 7.55 0.04 -12.49
C GLN A 55 7.32 -1.41 -12.15
N GLN A 56 8.33 -2.25 -12.34
CA GLN A 56 8.22 -3.66 -12.01
C GLN A 56 8.06 -3.86 -10.51
N ILE A 57 8.82 -3.12 -9.74
CA ILE A 57 8.75 -3.20 -8.29
C ILE A 57 7.39 -2.73 -7.80
N GLU A 58 6.89 -1.66 -8.38
CA GLU A 58 5.59 -1.15 -7.99
C GLU A 58 4.49 -2.17 -8.23
N LYS A 59 4.53 -2.85 -9.36
CA LYS A 59 3.55 -3.88 -9.67
C LYS A 59 3.62 -5.02 -8.66
N THR A 60 4.82 -5.44 -8.33
CA THR A 60 4.99 -6.52 -7.36
C THR A 60 4.47 -6.10 -5.99
N ILE A 61 4.80 -4.90 -5.58
CA ILE A 61 4.33 -4.39 -4.30
C ILE A 61 2.81 -4.35 -4.27
N PHE A 62 2.21 -3.85 -5.34
CA PHE A 62 0.77 -3.75 -5.41
C PHE A 62 0.11 -5.12 -5.27
N GLU A 63 0.66 -6.13 -5.94
CA GLU A 63 0.12 -7.48 -5.83
C GLU A 63 0.17 -8.01 -4.42
N TYR A 64 1.28 -7.80 -3.73
CA TYR A 64 1.40 -8.28 -2.37
C TYR A 64 0.58 -7.46 -1.39
N LEU A 65 0.40 -6.18 -1.66
CA LEU A 65 -0.48 -5.38 -0.82
C LEU A 65 -1.92 -5.87 -0.94
N LYS A 66 -2.34 -6.25 -2.13
CA LYS A 66 -3.67 -6.82 -2.29
C LYS A 66 -3.83 -8.11 -1.51
N ARG A 67 -2.82 -8.95 -1.57
CA ARG A 67 -2.85 -10.21 -0.83
C ARG A 67 -2.90 -9.97 0.66
N ALA A 68 -2.11 -9.02 1.14
CA ALA A 68 -2.10 -8.71 2.56
C ALA A 68 -3.45 -8.17 3.01
N ALA A 69 -4.04 -7.31 2.21
CA ALA A 69 -5.33 -6.73 2.55
C ALA A 69 -6.41 -7.81 2.59
N GLN A 70 -6.39 -8.73 1.63
CA GLN A 70 -7.35 -9.81 1.61
C GLN A 70 -7.17 -10.75 2.78
N SER A 71 -5.92 -11.03 3.12
CA SER A 71 -5.62 -11.91 4.24
C SER A 71 -6.09 -11.30 5.55
N GLU A 72 -5.84 -10.01 5.72
CA GLU A 72 -6.25 -9.34 6.94
C GLU A 72 -7.76 -9.26 7.04
N ARG A 73 -8.44 -9.03 5.92
CA ARG A 73 -9.89 -8.99 5.92
C ARG A 73 -10.45 -10.34 6.33
N ALA A 74 -9.87 -11.43 5.82
CA ALA A 74 -10.29 -12.75 6.19
C ALA A 74 -10.13 -12.98 7.69
N THR A 75 -9.02 -12.51 8.24
CA THR A 75 -8.79 -12.62 9.67
C THR A 75 -9.83 -11.83 10.45
N CYS A 76 -10.14 -10.62 10.00
CA CYS A 76 -11.13 -9.81 10.69
C CYS A 76 -12.50 -10.46 10.65
N ILE A 77 -12.87 -11.05 9.53
CA ILE A 77 -14.14 -11.75 9.42
C ILE A 77 -14.18 -12.91 10.41
N GLN A 78 -13.09 -13.66 10.48
CA GLN A 78 -13.04 -14.81 11.37
C GLN A 78 -13.16 -14.38 12.83
N VAL A 79 -12.48 -13.30 13.19
CA VAL A 79 -12.57 -12.77 14.56
C VAL A 79 -14.01 -12.36 14.87
N CYS A 80 -14.67 -11.70 13.92
CA CYS A 80 -16.04 -11.29 14.13
C CYS A 80 -16.98 -12.49 14.30
N VAL A 81 -16.78 -13.52 13.48
CA VAL A 81 -17.60 -14.71 13.58
C VAL A 81 -17.40 -15.39 14.93
N GLN A 82 -16.16 -15.54 15.35
CA GLN A 82 -15.86 -16.19 16.62
C GLN A 82 -16.39 -15.38 17.79
N GLY A 83 -16.45 -14.07 17.65
CA GLY A 83 -17.00 -13.22 18.70
C GLY A 83 -18.51 -13.07 18.67
N GLY A 84 -19.16 -13.73 17.73
CA GLY A 84 -20.62 -13.62 17.64
C GLY A 84 -21.11 -12.37 16.93
N GLU A 85 -20.22 -11.66 16.25
CA GLU A 85 -20.58 -10.41 15.57
C GLU A 85 -20.92 -10.70 14.12
N GLU A 86 -22.02 -11.35 13.89
CA GLU A 86 -22.37 -11.80 12.55
C GLU A 86 -22.65 -10.65 11.60
N LYS A 87 -23.23 -9.56 12.09
CA LYS A 87 -23.50 -8.43 11.24
C LYS A 87 -22.21 -7.80 10.75
N ALA A 88 -21.24 -7.67 11.64
CA ALA A 88 -19.96 -7.10 11.26
C ALA A 88 -19.26 -8.00 10.26
N ALA A 89 -19.30 -9.32 10.48
CA ALA A 89 -18.70 -10.24 9.54
C ALA A 89 -19.35 -10.12 8.16
N HIS A 90 -20.66 -10.00 8.13
CA HIS A 90 -21.37 -9.87 6.88
C HIS A 90 -20.97 -8.61 6.14
N LEU A 91 -20.86 -7.51 6.86
CA LEU A 91 -20.45 -6.25 6.25
C LEU A 91 -19.04 -6.34 5.67
N LEU A 92 -18.15 -7.01 6.39
CA LEU A 92 -16.78 -7.16 5.91
C LEU A 92 -16.71 -8.03 4.65
N ARG A 93 -17.55 -9.05 4.57
CA ARG A 93 -17.57 -9.88 3.37
C ARG A 93 -18.04 -9.13 2.15
N LYS A 94 -18.93 -8.17 2.36
CA LYS A 94 -19.46 -7.40 1.25
C LYS A 94 -18.56 -6.25 0.85
N ALA A 95 -17.66 -5.83 1.71
CA ALA A 95 -16.78 -4.71 1.42
C ALA A 95 -15.77 -5.11 0.35
N LYS A 96 -15.38 -4.15 -0.46
CA LYS A 96 -14.39 -4.40 -1.51
C LYS A 96 -13.03 -3.87 -1.19
#